data_7258875e213afcc11d2d9c7cfb3eda67
#
_entry.id   7258875e213afcc11d2d9c7cfb3eda67
#
_cell.length_a   1.000
_cell.length_b   1.000
_cell.length_c   1.000
_cell.angle_alpha   90.00
_cell.angle_beta   90.00
_cell.angle_gamma   90.00
#
_symmetry.space_group_name_H-M   'P 1'
#
loop_
_entity.id
_entity.type
_entity.pdbx_description
1 polymer ?
#
loop_
_entity_poly.entity_id
_entity_poly.type
_entity_poly.pdbx_seq_one_letter_code
_entity_poly.pdbx_strand_id
1 'polypeptide(L)'
;MWEGLGELSSQRIFYNAIALHHEDFGRTGYIVVSSDPAEVKARWPWMEILDARMGAPIANPRNLLDAIRQFCVSASRPLLLFDSLEALSSRWGMRIASDFFAHCCPMLLDLGAIAYWSVPGASHYRSMHREIEQITQCIIVVGEGRLRISKAEGRPPGVQGQLFRYSIKDGTPKLQPAQASARVGMALRAYRLRRELTQSDLARLAGVSPSAISQVERGERGLSLETLMALARRLNITLDELLGGEVTPDYRIGRRHSLGNTPAGSVVPLLDDAEAGMRAYLVSLPRSAAIERPFTHKGSELVGVVSGLVQVLVGSGRPVLRRGETLLASRRGIDGWRNVGETEAQCLWVLRD
;
A
#
# COMPACT_ATOMS: atom_id res chain seq x y z
N MET A 1 -1.92 6.46 -3.40
CA MET A 1 -3.02 7.12 -4.13
C MET A 1 -3.73 8.07 -3.19
N TRP A 2 -4.22 9.16 -3.70
CA TRP A 2 -4.82 10.25 -2.97
C TRP A 2 -6.23 10.53 -3.50
N GLU A 3 -7.26 10.33 -2.68
CA GLU A 3 -8.64 10.70 -3.01
C GLU A 3 -8.98 12.01 -2.29
N GLY A 4 -9.19 13.08 -3.01
CA GLY A 4 -9.55 14.39 -2.48
C GLY A 4 -10.96 14.79 -2.90
N LEU A 5 -11.71 15.34 -1.95
CA LEU A 5 -12.92 16.08 -2.25
C LEU A 5 -12.55 17.49 -2.73
N GLY A 6 -12.43 17.62 -4.05
CA GLY A 6 -12.80 18.88 -4.71
C GLY A 6 -11.83 20.03 -4.79
N GLU A 7 -10.58 20.00 -4.33
CA GLU A 7 -9.69 21.17 -4.54
C GLU A 7 -8.23 20.76 -4.85
N LEU A 8 -7.72 21.26 -5.97
CA LEU A 8 -6.28 21.30 -6.32
C LEU A 8 -5.38 21.83 -5.18
N SER A 9 -5.95 22.61 -4.27
CA SER A 9 -5.27 23.15 -3.09
C SER A 9 -4.85 22.06 -2.08
N SER A 10 -5.68 21.07 -1.82
CA SER A 10 -5.34 20.00 -0.86
C SER A 10 -4.25 19.09 -1.39
N GLN A 11 -4.27 18.70 -2.67
CA GLN A 11 -3.20 17.93 -3.31
C GLN A 11 -1.85 18.64 -3.20
N ARG A 12 -1.81 19.94 -3.52
CA ARG A 12 -0.58 20.76 -3.46
C ARG A 12 0.03 20.79 -2.06
N ILE A 13 -0.80 20.87 -1.02
CA ILE A 13 -0.37 20.90 0.38
C ILE A 13 0.32 19.59 0.76
N PHE A 14 -0.25 18.46 0.38
CA PHE A 14 0.31 17.16 0.71
C PHE A 14 1.54 16.84 -0.13
N TYR A 15 1.57 17.27 -1.39
CA TYR A 15 2.78 17.16 -2.21
C TYR A 15 3.92 18.02 -1.65
N ASN A 16 3.61 19.19 -1.07
CA ASN A 16 4.62 19.96 -0.32
C ASN A 16 5.20 19.16 0.85
N ALA A 17 4.36 18.47 1.63
CA ALA A 17 4.85 17.65 2.75
C ALA A 17 5.74 16.50 2.29
N ILE A 18 5.38 15.82 1.18
CA ILE A 18 6.20 14.77 0.59
C ILE A 18 7.51 15.35 0.06
N ALA A 19 7.44 16.51 -0.59
CA ALA A 19 8.59 17.20 -1.16
C ALA A 19 9.63 17.64 -0.12
N LEU A 20 9.22 17.90 1.14
CA LEU A 20 10.14 18.18 2.24
C LEU A 20 11.08 17.02 2.57
N HIS A 21 10.73 15.80 2.18
CA HIS A 21 11.52 14.58 2.37
C HIS A 21 12.21 14.11 1.10
N HIS A 22 12.42 15.00 0.12
CA HIS A 22 13.02 14.65 -1.18
C HIS A 22 14.41 14.04 -1.07
N GLU A 23 15.18 14.41 -0.06
CA GLU A 23 16.53 13.89 0.20
C GLU A 23 16.56 12.39 0.53
N ASP A 24 15.41 11.84 0.99
CA ASP A 24 15.26 10.41 1.25
C ASP A 24 15.20 9.57 -0.03
N PHE A 25 15.13 10.22 -1.21
CA PHE A 25 14.96 9.60 -2.51
C PHE A 25 16.16 9.87 -3.41
N GLY A 26 16.58 8.87 -4.17
CA GLY A 26 17.72 9.01 -5.08
C GLY A 26 17.41 9.88 -6.31
N ARG A 27 16.13 10.00 -6.70
CA ARG A 27 15.65 10.84 -7.80
C ARG A 27 14.18 11.21 -7.61
N THR A 28 13.83 12.44 -7.89
CA THR A 28 12.45 12.94 -7.70
C THR A 28 11.94 13.58 -8.98
N GLY A 29 10.75 13.17 -9.41
CA GLY A 29 10.12 13.64 -10.64
C GLY A 29 8.66 14.04 -10.45
N TYR A 30 8.21 14.99 -11.25
CA TYR A 30 6.83 15.44 -11.34
C TYR A 30 6.30 15.25 -12.76
N ILE A 31 5.25 14.47 -12.92
CA ILE A 31 4.56 14.27 -14.18
C ILE A 31 3.50 15.37 -14.34
N VAL A 32 3.79 16.31 -15.21
CA VAL A 32 2.90 17.44 -15.51
C VAL A 32 1.92 17.05 -16.59
N VAL A 33 0.63 17.15 -16.29
CA VAL A 33 -0.46 16.86 -17.22
C VAL A 33 -1.31 18.09 -17.50
N SER A 34 -1.64 18.85 -16.47
CA SER A 34 -2.49 20.06 -16.51
C SER A 34 -1.83 21.27 -15.88
N SER A 35 -0.91 21.11 -14.96
CA SER A 35 -0.18 22.22 -14.30
C SER A 35 0.80 22.90 -15.26
N ASP A 36 1.27 24.10 -14.89
CA ASP A 36 2.38 24.75 -15.60
C ASP A 36 3.72 24.23 -15.07
N PRO A 37 4.60 23.67 -15.94
CA PRO A 37 5.94 23.22 -15.58
C PRO A 37 6.78 24.31 -14.91
N ALA A 38 6.63 25.57 -15.32
CA ALA A 38 7.35 26.68 -14.74
C ALA A 38 6.94 26.93 -13.27
N GLU A 39 5.64 26.83 -12.97
CA GLU A 39 5.14 26.94 -11.59
C GLU A 39 5.63 25.78 -10.72
N VAL A 40 5.61 24.55 -11.25
CA VAL A 40 6.11 23.36 -10.55
C VAL A 40 7.60 23.50 -10.27
N LYS A 41 8.39 23.92 -11.25
CA LYS A 41 9.83 24.12 -11.12
C LYS A 41 10.19 25.27 -10.19
N ALA A 42 9.42 26.35 -10.19
CA ALA A 42 9.59 27.47 -9.27
C ALA A 42 9.32 27.05 -7.81
N ARG A 43 8.37 26.17 -7.59
CA ARG A 43 8.01 25.64 -6.27
C ARG A 43 9.02 24.60 -5.75
N TRP A 44 9.47 23.72 -6.61
CA TRP A 44 10.41 22.63 -6.29
C TRP A 44 11.57 22.63 -7.30
N PRO A 45 12.59 23.48 -7.13
CA PRO A 45 13.69 23.65 -8.10
C PRO A 45 14.51 22.38 -8.37
N TRP A 46 14.58 21.49 -7.39
CA TRP A 46 15.29 20.21 -7.46
C TRP A 46 14.52 19.09 -8.16
N MET A 47 13.20 19.25 -8.38
CA MET A 47 12.35 18.22 -9.00
C MET A 47 12.54 18.19 -10.52
N GLU A 48 12.68 17.02 -11.10
CA GLU A 48 12.71 16.84 -12.55
C GLU A 48 11.28 16.89 -13.09
N ILE A 49 11.10 17.51 -14.25
CA ILE A 49 9.80 17.66 -14.88
C ILE A 49 9.68 16.69 -16.05
N LEU A 50 8.69 15.82 -16.01
CA LEU A 50 8.24 15.01 -17.14
C LEU A 50 7.00 15.68 -17.71
N ASP A 51 7.18 16.46 -18.79
CA ASP A 51 6.07 17.21 -19.41
C ASP A 51 5.24 16.29 -20.31
N ALA A 52 4.09 15.89 -19.80
CA ALA A 52 3.10 15.06 -20.49
C ALA A 52 1.87 15.87 -20.96
N ARG A 53 1.95 17.21 -21.04
CA ARG A 53 0.88 18.06 -21.54
C ARG A 53 0.58 17.79 -23.02
N MET A 54 -0.58 18.25 -23.49
CA MET A 54 -0.94 18.16 -24.89
C MET A 54 0.12 18.82 -25.77
N GLY A 55 0.59 18.12 -26.79
CA GLY A 55 1.65 18.59 -27.70
C GLY A 55 3.07 18.26 -27.24
N ALA A 56 3.30 17.83 -26.02
CA ALA A 56 4.61 17.38 -25.56
C ALA A 56 4.98 15.99 -26.14
N PRO A 57 6.29 15.67 -26.29
CA PRO A 57 6.73 14.39 -26.86
C PRO A 57 6.20 13.15 -26.14
N ILE A 58 5.96 13.26 -24.82
CA ILE A 58 5.46 12.16 -23.98
C ILE A 58 3.98 12.29 -23.63
N ALA A 59 3.20 13.04 -24.41
CA ALA A 59 1.77 13.26 -24.15
C ALA A 59 0.87 12.04 -24.36
N ASN A 60 1.33 11.01 -25.07
CA ASN A 60 0.58 9.77 -25.26
C ASN A 60 0.94 8.70 -24.21
N PRO A 61 0.03 7.72 -23.96
CA PRO A 61 0.21 6.73 -22.89
C PRO A 61 1.51 5.91 -23.00
N ARG A 62 1.88 5.49 -24.22
CA ARG A 62 3.06 4.66 -24.45
C ARG A 62 4.36 5.43 -24.16
N ASN A 63 4.49 6.61 -24.76
CA ASN A 63 5.69 7.43 -24.57
C ASN A 63 5.84 7.86 -23.10
N LEU A 64 4.73 8.15 -22.41
CA LEU A 64 4.76 8.48 -20.99
C LEU A 64 5.22 7.30 -20.15
N LEU A 65 4.73 6.08 -20.43
CA LEU A 65 5.16 4.87 -19.73
C LEU A 65 6.64 4.60 -19.92
N ASP A 66 7.15 4.77 -21.14
CA ASP A 66 8.57 4.59 -21.45
C ASP A 66 9.45 5.65 -20.76
N ALA A 67 9.03 6.90 -20.73
CA ALA A 67 9.72 7.98 -20.03
C ALA A 67 9.78 7.74 -18.50
N ILE A 68 8.67 7.29 -17.91
CA ILE A 68 8.60 6.92 -16.49
C ILE A 68 9.56 5.74 -16.21
N ARG A 69 9.58 4.72 -17.06
CA ARG A 69 10.49 3.58 -16.92
C ARG A 69 11.95 4.03 -16.96
N GLN A 70 12.33 4.84 -17.94
CA GLN A 70 13.69 5.39 -18.06
C GLN A 70 14.07 6.22 -16.84
N PHE A 71 13.17 7.04 -16.34
CA PHE A 71 13.37 7.82 -15.12
C PHE A 71 13.66 6.91 -13.92
N CYS A 72 12.91 5.83 -13.75
CA CYS A 72 13.03 4.95 -12.59
C CYS A 72 14.27 4.04 -12.63
N VAL A 73 14.62 3.49 -13.80
CA VAL A 73 15.75 2.55 -13.96
C VAL A 73 17.10 3.19 -13.59
N SER A 74 17.23 4.49 -13.80
CA SER A 74 18.46 5.24 -13.54
C SER A 74 18.66 5.68 -12.09
N ALA A 75 17.76 5.31 -11.16
CA ALA A 75 17.77 5.81 -9.79
C ALA A 75 17.56 4.72 -8.74
N SER A 76 18.20 4.89 -7.58
CA SER A 76 17.83 4.17 -6.36
C SER A 76 16.63 4.88 -5.69
N ARG A 77 15.55 4.15 -5.37
CA ARG A 77 14.34 4.69 -4.72
C ARG A 77 13.79 5.95 -5.42
N PRO A 78 13.36 5.88 -6.67
CA PRO A 78 12.77 7.04 -7.35
C PRO A 78 11.41 7.41 -6.74
N LEU A 79 11.15 8.72 -6.63
CA LEU A 79 9.87 9.29 -6.25
C LEU A 79 9.23 9.98 -7.44
N LEU A 80 7.95 9.70 -7.68
CA LEU A 80 7.14 10.33 -8.73
C LEU A 80 5.86 10.94 -8.15
N LEU A 81 5.61 12.19 -8.47
CA LEU A 81 4.37 12.88 -8.16
C LEU A 81 3.59 13.09 -9.46
N PHE A 82 2.38 12.59 -9.53
CA PHE A 82 1.50 12.75 -10.68
C PHE A 82 0.54 13.93 -10.44
N ASP A 83 0.44 14.78 -11.43
CA ASP A 83 -0.40 15.96 -11.37
C ASP A 83 -1.87 15.60 -11.15
N SER A 84 -2.47 14.83 -12.08
CA SER A 84 -3.86 14.42 -11.97
C SER A 84 -4.17 13.24 -12.88
N LEU A 85 -4.75 12.18 -12.32
CA LEU A 85 -5.33 11.09 -13.11
C LEU A 85 -6.62 11.54 -13.82
N GLU A 86 -7.32 12.52 -13.26
CA GLU A 86 -8.49 13.15 -13.89
C GLU A 86 -8.13 13.83 -15.22
N ALA A 87 -7.03 14.58 -15.24
CA ALA A 87 -6.57 15.25 -16.46
C ALA A 87 -6.17 14.23 -17.56
N LEU A 88 -5.58 13.10 -17.18
CA LEU A 88 -5.32 11.99 -18.09
C LEU A 88 -6.62 11.37 -18.61
N SER A 89 -7.59 11.13 -17.70
CA SER A 89 -8.90 10.57 -18.06
C SER A 89 -9.70 11.49 -19.00
N SER A 90 -9.65 12.80 -18.77
CA SER A 90 -10.31 13.79 -19.63
C SER A 90 -9.70 13.85 -21.02
N ARG A 91 -8.38 13.61 -21.12
CA ARG A 91 -7.66 13.66 -22.41
C ARG A 91 -7.73 12.38 -23.22
N TRP A 92 -7.49 11.24 -22.57
CA TRP A 92 -7.40 9.93 -23.25
C TRP A 92 -8.70 9.15 -23.21
N GLY A 93 -9.67 9.59 -22.42
CA GLY A 93 -10.84 8.81 -22.03
C GLY A 93 -10.55 7.87 -20.86
N MET A 94 -11.61 7.54 -20.12
CA MET A 94 -11.53 6.78 -18.87
C MET A 94 -10.86 5.41 -19.02
N ARG A 95 -11.18 4.70 -20.12
CA ARG A 95 -10.63 3.36 -20.38
C ARG A 95 -9.11 3.39 -20.59
N ILE A 96 -8.61 4.29 -21.44
CA ILE A 96 -7.18 4.38 -21.72
C ILE A 96 -6.40 4.83 -20.47
N ALA A 97 -6.96 5.76 -19.69
CA ALA A 97 -6.33 6.20 -18.45
C ALA A 97 -6.28 5.07 -17.38
N SER A 98 -7.34 4.25 -17.30
CA SER A 98 -7.38 3.08 -16.42
C SER A 98 -6.36 2.02 -16.86
N ASP A 99 -6.32 1.69 -18.14
CA ASP A 99 -5.34 0.75 -18.72
C ASP A 99 -3.90 1.23 -18.49
N PHE A 100 -3.64 2.53 -18.67
CA PHE A 100 -2.33 3.13 -18.38
C PHE A 100 -1.96 2.96 -16.91
N PHE A 101 -2.88 3.28 -15.98
CA PHE A 101 -2.66 3.13 -14.55
C PHE A 101 -2.38 1.67 -14.18
N ALA A 102 -3.16 0.73 -14.74
CA ALA A 102 -3.02 -0.70 -14.51
C ALA A 102 -1.66 -1.27 -14.95
N HIS A 103 -1.03 -0.69 -15.97
CA HIS A 103 0.31 -1.06 -16.41
C HIS A 103 1.42 -0.31 -15.67
N CYS A 104 1.20 0.98 -15.38
CA CYS A 104 2.19 1.85 -14.76
C CYS A 104 2.46 1.46 -13.29
N CYS A 105 1.42 1.20 -12.50
CA CYS A 105 1.59 0.92 -11.07
C CYS A 105 2.39 -0.36 -10.76
N PRO A 106 2.12 -1.53 -11.38
CA PRO A 106 2.95 -2.70 -11.19
C PRO A 106 4.40 -2.48 -11.64
N MET A 107 4.61 -1.81 -12.78
CA MET A 107 5.94 -1.45 -13.26
C MET A 107 6.72 -0.59 -12.25
N LEU A 108 6.06 0.41 -11.66
CA LEU A 108 6.67 1.26 -10.64
C LEU A 108 7.03 0.46 -9.38
N LEU A 109 6.19 -0.50 -9.00
CA LEU A 109 6.45 -1.39 -7.87
C LEU A 109 7.66 -2.29 -8.13
N ASP A 110 7.76 -2.89 -9.32
CA ASP A 110 8.91 -3.72 -9.72
C ASP A 110 10.22 -2.93 -9.74
N LEU A 111 10.15 -1.66 -10.12
CA LEU A 111 11.31 -0.76 -10.14
C LEU A 111 11.64 -0.15 -8.77
N GLY A 112 10.91 -0.53 -7.72
CA GLY A 112 11.10 0.00 -6.36
C GLY A 112 10.77 1.49 -6.23
N ALA A 113 9.98 2.02 -7.16
CA ALA A 113 9.57 3.42 -7.16
C ALA A 113 8.42 3.69 -6.20
N ILE A 114 8.40 4.90 -5.63
CA ILE A 114 7.26 5.43 -4.89
C ILE A 114 6.54 6.44 -5.77
N ALA A 115 5.25 6.24 -5.99
CA ALA A 115 4.44 7.13 -6.81
C ALA A 115 3.19 7.58 -6.08
N TYR A 116 2.91 8.88 -6.14
CA TYR A 116 1.69 9.48 -5.60
C TYR A 116 0.80 9.96 -6.75
N TRP A 117 -0.44 9.49 -6.72
CA TRP A 117 -1.46 9.83 -7.70
C TRP A 117 -2.57 10.62 -7.02
N SER A 118 -2.97 11.72 -7.62
CA SER A 118 -4.21 12.41 -7.25
C SER A 118 -5.38 11.85 -8.02
N VAL A 119 -6.41 11.43 -7.30
CA VAL A 119 -7.64 10.89 -7.88
C VAL A 119 -8.81 11.67 -7.32
N PRO A 120 -9.71 12.19 -8.17
CA PRO A 120 -10.88 12.92 -7.70
C PRO A 120 -11.89 11.99 -7.05
N GLY A 121 -12.50 12.45 -5.95
CA GLY A 121 -13.52 11.70 -5.19
C GLY A 121 -14.92 11.72 -5.82
N ALA A 122 -15.05 12.05 -7.10
CA ALA A 122 -16.36 12.23 -7.73
C ALA A 122 -17.06 10.91 -8.07
N SER A 123 -18.39 10.89 -7.92
CA SER A 123 -19.22 9.68 -8.11
C SER A 123 -19.16 9.06 -9.52
N HIS A 124 -18.85 9.83 -10.54
CA HIS A 124 -18.76 9.36 -11.93
C HIS A 124 -17.47 8.55 -12.24
N TYR A 125 -16.50 8.53 -11.33
CA TYR A 125 -15.29 7.70 -11.45
C TYR A 125 -15.36 6.34 -10.71
N ARG A 126 -16.55 5.90 -10.28
CA ARG A 126 -16.70 4.70 -9.44
C ARG A 126 -16.11 3.41 -10.01
N SER A 127 -16.21 3.19 -11.34
CA SER A 127 -15.63 2.01 -11.99
C SER A 127 -14.11 2.04 -11.94
N MET A 128 -13.52 3.18 -12.29
CA MET A 128 -12.07 3.40 -12.25
C MET A 128 -11.53 3.29 -10.81
N HIS A 129 -12.25 3.81 -9.81
CA HIS A 129 -11.88 3.68 -8.40
C HIS A 129 -11.74 2.23 -7.98
N ARG A 130 -12.65 1.35 -8.39
CA ARG A 130 -12.60 -0.06 -8.03
C ARG A 130 -11.37 -0.76 -8.61
N GLU A 131 -11.02 -0.49 -9.86
CA GLU A 131 -9.81 -1.02 -10.50
C GLU A 131 -8.54 -0.48 -9.83
N ILE A 132 -8.52 0.82 -9.53
CA ILE A 132 -7.42 1.48 -8.83
C ILE A 132 -7.22 0.90 -7.42
N GLU A 133 -8.30 0.68 -6.67
CA GLU A 133 -8.27 0.05 -5.35
C GLU A 133 -7.65 -1.35 -5.36
N GLN A 134 -7.87 -2.12 -6.42
CA GLN A 134 -7.29 -3.47 -6.56
C GLN A 134 -5.78 -3.45 -6.77
N ILE A 135 -5.25 -2.46 -7.49
CA ILE A 135 -3.85 -2.40 -7.90
C ILE A 135 -2.99 -1.63 -6.88
N THR A 136 -3.56 -0.63 -6.24
CA THR A 136 -2.82 0.31 -5.37
C THR A 136 -2.51 -0.30 -4.01
N GLN A 137 -1.27 -0.15 -3.53
CA GLN A 137 -0.86 -0.63 -2.20
C GLN A 137 -1.35 0.26 -1.06
N CYS A 138 -1.52 1.57 -1.30
CA CYS A 138 -1.92 2.51 -0.26
C CYS A 138 -2.92 3.52 -0.81
N ILE A 139 -4.02 3.71 -0.09
CA ILE A 139 -5.06 4.70 -0.41
C ILE A 139 -5.26 5.61 0.79
N ILE A 140 -5.09 6.90 0.53
CA ILE A 140 -5.30 7.95 1.52
C ILE A 140 -6.48 8.79 1.06
N VAL A 141 -7.55 8.80 1.84
CA VAL A 141 -8.74 9.63 1.59
C VAL A 141 -8.61 10.92 2.38
N VAL A 142 -8.71 12.05 1.68
CA VAL A 142 -8.57 13.38 2.28
C VAL A 142 -9.83 14.20 2.04
N GLY A 143 -10.33 14.85 3.08
CA GLY A 143 -11.47 15.77 2.98
C GLY A 143 -11.71 16.52 4.28
N GLU A 144 -12.18 17.76 4.17
CA GLU A 144 -12.68 18.60 5.29
C GLU A 144 -11.83 18.56 6.58
N GLY A 145 -10.52 18.76 6.48
CA GLY A 145 -9.60 18.73 7.64
C GLY A 145 -9.33 17.36 8.22
N ARG A 146 -9.67 16.28 7.49
CA ARG A 146 -9.48 14.89 7.91
C ARG A 146 -8.75 14.08 6.85
N LEU A 147 -7.97 13.12 7.31
CA LEU A 147 -7.24 12.17 6.49
C LEU A 147 -7.49 10.76 7.03
N ARG A 148 -7.84 9.82 6.17
CA ARG A 148 -7.97 8.41 6.52
C ARG A 148 -7.11 7.55 5.61
N ILE A 149 -6.39 6.60 6.20
CA ILE A 149 -5.69 5.56 5.46
C ILE A 149 -6.67 4.41 5.23
N SER A 150 -7.25 4.33 4.02
CA SER A 150 -8.29 3.33 3.71
C SER A 150 -7.71 1.99 3.23
N LYS A 151 -6.50 2.01 2.68
CA LYS A 151 -5.73 0.81 2.29
C LYS A 151 -4.26 1.02 2.61
N ALA A 152 -3.59 0.00 3.14
CA ALA A 152 -2.17 0.09 3.53
C ALA A 152 -1.48 -1.28 3.44
N GLU A 153 -1.44 -1.86 2.24
CA GLU A 153 -0.82 -3.16 2.01
C GLU A 153 0.67 -3.16 2.34
N GLY A 154 1.11 -4.19 3.05
CA GLY A 154 2.51 -4.38 3.44
C GLY A 154 3.02 -3.30 4.41
N ARG A 155 2.14 -2.61 5.13
CA ARG A 155 2.47 -1.73 6.26
C ARG A 155 2.23 -2.48 7.57
N PRO A 156 2.84 -2.01 8.69
CA PRO A 156 2.58 -2.61 9.99
C PRO A 156 1.08 -2.67 10.31
N PRO A 157 0.64 -3.68 11.09
CA PRO A 157 -0.73 -3.73 11.59
C PRO A 157 -1.11 -2.42 12.28
N GLY A 158 -2.36 -2.00 12.16
CA GLY A 158 -2.84 -0.76 12.75
C GLY A 158 -2.65 0.50 11.91
N VAL A 159 -1.95 0.45 10.78
CA VAL A 159 -1.81 1.60 9.87
C VAL A 159 -3.06 1.81 9.04
N GLN A 160 -3.63 0.73 8.50
CA GLN A 160 -4.90 0.80 7.77
C GLN A 160 -6.04 1.15 8.74
N GLY A 161 -6.98 1.95 8.28
CA GLY A 161 -8.08 2.44 9.10
C GLY A 161 -7.75 3.66 9.97
N GLN A 162 -6.46 4.03 10.10
CA GLN A 162 -6.08 5.21 10.87
C GLN A 162 -6.73 6.48 10.32
N LEU A 163 -7.21 7.27 11.25
CA LEU A 163 -7.84 8.56 10.99
C LEU A 163 -7.06 9.67 11.69
N PHE A 164 -6.80 10.72 10.95
CA PHE A 164 -6.14 11.92 11.44
C PHE A 164 -7.01 13.15 11.17
N ARG A 165 -6.96 14.10 12.08
CA ARG A 165 -7.29 15.51 11.79
C ARG A 165 -6.04 16.17 11.24
N TYR A 166 -6.17 17.04 10.25
CA TYR A 166 -5.07 17.88 9.81
C TYR A 166 -5.43 19.35 9.85
N SER A 167 -4.44 20.14 10.19
CA SER A 167 -4.46 21.59 10.05
C SER A 167 -3.26 22.02 9.22
N ILE A 168 -3.39 23.12 8.51
CA ILE A 168 -2.29 23.64 7.69
C ILE A 168 -1.58 24.73 8.51
N LYS A 169 -0.29 24.52 8.73
CA LYS A 169 0.57 25.51 9.35
C LYS A 169 1.79 25.74 8.44
N ASP A 170 2.02 26.98 8.05
CA ASP A 170 3.12 27.36 7.16
C ASP A 170 3.18 26.53 5.85
N GLY A 171 2.00 26.31 5.24
CA GLY A 171 1.86 25.53 4.00
C GLY A 171 2.06 24.02 4.16
N THR A 172 2.23 23.51 5.38
CA THR A 172 2.48 22.10 5.68
C THR A 172 1.33 21.51 6.51
N PRO A 173 0.82 20.29 6.19
CA PRO A 173 -0.19 19.63 6.99
C PRO A 173 0.42 19.13 8.30
N LYS A 174 -0.19 19.51 9.43
CA LYS A 174 0.08 18.94 10.75
C LYS A 174 -0.98 17.92 11.08
N LEU A 175 -0.58 16.68 11.23
CA LEU A 175 -1.47 15.54 11.50
C LEU A 175 -1.60 15.31 13.01
N GLN A 176 -2.84 15.07 13.45
CA GLN A 176 -3.16 14.66 14.82
C GLN A 176 -4.08 13.44 14.76
N PRO A 177 -3.81 12.36 15.51
CA PRO A 177 -4.72 11.21 15.59
C PRO A 177 -6.12 11.66 15.97
N ALA A 178 -7.13 11.17 15.26
CA ALA A 178 -8.52 11.49 15.57
C ALA A 178 -9.00 10.71 16.80
N GLN A 179 -9.92 11.32 17.56
CA GLN A 179 -10.56 10.66 18.70
C GLN A 179 -11.42 9.46 18.25
N ALA A 180 -11.65 8.52 19.15
CA ALA A 180 -12.43 7.30 18.87
C ALA A 180 -13.85 7.61 18.31
N SER A 181 -14.52 8.64 18.84
CA SER A 181 -15.83 9.09 18.37
C SER A 181 -15.83 9.49 16.89
N ALA A 182 -14.76 10.12 16.42
CA ALA A 182 -14.63 10.51 15.02
C ALA A 182 -14.41 9.30 14.09
N ARG A 183 -13.75 8.24 14.58
CA ARG A 183 -13.61 6.98 13.82
C ARG A 183 -14.95 6.31 13.59
N VAL A 184 -15.76 6.19 14.64
CA VAL A 184 -17.12 5.64 14.57
C VAL A 184 -17.98 6.41 13.56
N GLY A 185 -17.98 7.74 13.65
CA GLY A 185 -18.75 8.59 12.75
C GLY A 185 -18.38 8.39 11.28
N MET A 186 -17.08 8.27 10.98
CA MET A 186 -16.62 8.03 9.61
C MET A 186 -16.92 6.62 9.12
N ALA A 187 -16.81 5.60 9.97
CA ALA A 187 -17.17 4.23 9.62
C ALA A 187 -18.66 4.15 9.26
N LEU A 188 -19.52 4.77 10.07
CA LEU A 188 -20.95 4.90 9.81
C LEU A 188 -21.26 5.62 8.50
N ARG A 189 -20.61 6.77 8.25
CA ARG A 189 -20.77 7.51 6.99
C ARG A 189 -20.34 6.67 5.79
N ALA A 190 -19.18 6.00 5.86
CA ALA A 190 -18.69 5.14 4.79
C ALA A 190 -19.62 3.96 4.53
N TYR A 191 -20.15 3.33 5.59
CA TYR A 191 -21.13 2.27 5.49
C TYR A 191 -22.43 2.76 4.83
N ARG A 192 -22.96 3.89 5.30
CA ARG A 192 -24.16 4.51 4.74
C ARG A 192 -24.04 4.79 3.25
N LEU A 193 -22.93 5.42 2.84
CA LEU A 193 -22.67 5.75 1.42
C LEU A 193 -22.54 4.50 0.55
N ARG A 194 -21.86 3.45 1.05
CA ARG A 194 -21.75 2.17 0.32
C ARG A 194 -23.08 1.48 0.11
N ARG A 195 -24.03 1.65 1.05
CA ARG A 195 -25.37 1.06 1.01
C ARG A 195 -26.41 2.02 0.42
N GLU A 196 -25.98 3.18 -0.08
CA GLU A 196 -26.86 4.22 -0.66
C GLU A 196 -27.98 4.69 0.29
N LEU A 197 -27.74 4.60 1.60
CA LEU A 197 -28.68 5.05 2.63
C LEU A 197 -28.58 6.57 2.83
N THR A 198 -29.70 7.21 3.19
CA THR A 198 -29.75 8.58 3.68
C THR A 198 -29.37 8.65 5.17
N GLN A 199 -29.04 9.84 5.68
CA GLN A 199 -28.88 10.05 7.12
C GLN A 199 -30.16 9.72 7.90
N SER A 200 -31.32 9.96 7.31
CA SER A 200 -32.62 9.63 7.88
C SER A 200 -32.85 8.11 7.96
N ASP A 201 -32.42 7.35 6.97
CA ASP A 201 -32.50 5.89 7.01
C ASP A 201 -31.63 5.31 8.11
N LEU A 202 -30.37 5.80 8.21
CA LEU A 202 -29.47 5.36 9.26
C LEU A 202 -29.98 5.77 10.66
N ALA A 203 -30.56 6.96 10.78
CA ALA A 203 -31.19 7.44 12.03
C ALA A 203 -32.34 6.54 12.48
N ARG A 204 -33.21 6.13 11.56
CA ARG A 204 -34.31 5.19 11.81
C ARG A 204 -33.77 3.84 12.27
N LEU A 205 -32.73 3.33 11.63
CA LEU A 205 -32.06 2.09 12.02
C LEU A 205 -31.38 2.20 13.39
N ALA A 206 -30.79 3.34 13.72
CA ALA A 206 -30.14 3.58 14.99
C ALA A 206 -31.12 3.93 16.14
N GLY A 207 -32.35 4.30 15.82
CA GLY A 207 -33.35 4.78 16.81
C GLY A 207 -32.98 6.16 17.37
N VAL A 208 -32.37 7.01 16.56
CA VAL A 208 -31.96 8.39 16.93
C VAL A 208 -32.45 9.40 15.88
N SER A 209 -32.29 10.69 16.14
CA SER A 209 -32.67 11.72 15.16
C SER A 209 -31.66 11.83 13.99
N PRO A 210 -32.09 12.26 12.80
CA PRO A 210 -31.18 12.52 11.68
C PRO A 210 -30.08 13.53 12.01
N SER A 211 -30.39 14.54 12.83
CA SER A 211 -29.41 15.52 13.32
C SER A 211 -28.34 14.86 14.20
N ALA A 212 -28.71 13.86 15.02
CA ALA A 212 -27.75 13.11 15.82
C ALA A 212 -26.81 12.31 14.92
N ILE A 213 -27.32 11.63 13.89
CA ILE A 213 -26.47 10.92 12.92
C ILE A 213 -25.53 11.90 12.20
N SER A 214 -26.02 13.06 11.78
CA SER A 214 -25.19 14.09 11.17
C SER A 214 -24.02 14.52 12.09
N GLN A 215 -24.29 14.77 13.38
CA GLN A 215 -23.27 15.11 14.38
C GLN A 215 -22.28 13.96 14.61
N VAL A 216 -22.77 12.71 14.65
CA VAL A 216 -21.93 11.52 14.77
C VAL A 216 -21.02 11.37 13.56
N GLU A 217 -21.54 11.50 12.34
CA GLU A 217 -20.77 11.42 11.11
C GLU A 217 -19.70 12.54 11.01
N ARG A 218 -19.96 13.69 11.61
CA ARG A 218 -18.95 14.77 11.75
C ARG A 218 -17.98 14.54 12.91
N GLY A 219 -18.21 13.49 13.74
CA GLY A 219 -17.38 13.20 14.92
C GLY A 219 -17.50 14.24 16.03
N GLU A 220 -18.59 15.00 16.07
CA GLU A 220 -18.92 15.98 17.09
C GLU A 220 -19.57 15.31 18.31
N ARG A 221 -20.14 14.13 18.11
CA ARG A 221 -20.83 13.35 19.13
C ARG A 221 -20.52 11.87 18.96
N GLY A 222 -20.50 11.11 20.06
CA GLY A 222 -20.50 9.64 20.08
C GLY A 222 -21.92 9.06 20.11
N LEU A 223 -22.07 7.77 19.82
CA LEU A 223 -23.25 6.97 20.13
C LEU A 223 -23.01 6.16 21.40
N SER A 224 -24.09 5.88 22.15
CA SER A 224 -23.96 4.95 23.29
C SER A 224 -23.63 3.53 22.81
N LEU A 225 -23.05 2.72 23.67
CA LEU A 225 -22.70 1.33 23.34
C LEU A 225 -23.97 0.54 22.95
N GLU A 226 -25.09 0.77 23.66
CA GLU A 226 -26.37 0.13 23.35
C GLU A 226 -26.85 0.48 21.93
N THR A 227 -26.73 1.75 21.54
CA THR A 227 -27.10 2.22 20.20
C THR A 227 -26.19 1.59 19.15
N LEU A 228 -24.90 1.50 19.41
CA LEU A 228 -23.92 0.85 18.51
C LEU A 228 -24.23 -0.64 18.35
N MET A 229 -24.50 -1.35 19.44
CA MET A 229 -24.85 -2.77 19.40
C MET A 229 -26.19 -3.02 18.66
N ALA A 230 -27.20 -2.18 18.90
CA ALA A 230 -28.48 -2.26 18.19
C ALA A 230 -28.30 -2.01 16.69
N LEU A 231 -27.47 -1.03 16.33
CA LEU A 231 -27.17 -0.69 14.96
C LEU A 231 -26.39 -1.80 14.25
N ALA A 232 -25.36 -2.36 14.89
CA ALA A 232 -24.58 -3.48 14.37
C ALA A 232 -25.46 -4.68 14.02
N ARG A 233 -26.38 -5.07 14.93
CA ARG A 233 -27.36 -6.15 14.69
C ARG A 233 -28.29 -5.85 13.51
N ARG A 234 -28.83 -4.64 13.43
CA ARG A 234 -29.78 -4.24 12.36
C ARG A 234 -29.10 -4.12 10.99
N LEU A 235 -27.85 -3.74 10.97
CA LEU A 235 -27.05 -3.63 9.76
C LEU A 235 -26.39 -4.96 9.34
N ASN A 236 -26.47 -5.98 10.21
CA ASN A 236 -25.79 -7.29 10.06
C ASN A 236 -24.29 -7.14 9.82
N ILE A 237 -23.64 -6.36 10.68
CA ILE A 237 -22.19 -6.14 10.70
C ILE A 237 -21.65 -6.35 12.12
N THR A 238 -20.35 -6.58 12.23
CA THR A 238 -19.71 -6.68 13.55
C THR A 238 -19.57 -5.30 14.21
N LEU A 239 -19.43 -5.30 15.54
CA LEU A 239 -19.16 -4.07 16.27
C LEU A 239 -17.81 -3.47 15.86
N ASP A 240 -16.81 -4.32 15.56
CA ASP A 240 -15.50 -3.90 15.11
C ASP A 240 -15.57 -3.15 13.77
N GLU A 241 -16.36 -3.65 12.81
CA GLU A 241 -16.62 -2.94 11.54
C GLU A 241 -17.30 -1.59 11.79
N LEU A 242 -18.24 -1.53 12.73
CA LEU A 242 -18.94 -0.31 13.09
C LEU A 242 -18.04 0.71 13.80
N LEU A 243 -17.11 0.24 14.61
CA LEU A 243 -16.11 1.07 15.31
C LEU A 243 -14.98 1.53 14.40
N GLY A 244 -15.02 1.17 13.11
CA GLY A 244 -13.92 1.42 12.20
C GLY A 244 -12.70 0.61 12.54
N GLY A 245 -12.92 -0.55 13.19
CA GLY A 245 -11.93 -1.57 13.42
C GLY A 245 -11.32 -2.01 12.08
N GLU A 246 -10.10 -2.46 12.13
CA GLU A 246 -9.41 -2.97 10.97
C GLU A 246 -10.29 -4.04 10.30
N VAL A 247 -10.67 -3.81 9.07
CA VAL A 247 -10.89 -4.94 8.18
C VAL A 247 -9.50 -5.55 8.04
N THR A 248 -9.18 -6.52 8.90
CA THR A 248 -7.99 -7.34 8.69
C THR A 248 -8.17 -7.95 7.32
N PRO A 249 -7.33 -7.62 6.34
CA PRO A 249 -7.45 -8.24 5.04
C PRO A 249 -7.28 -9.75 5.25
N ASP A 250 -8.03 -10.56 4.51
CA ASP A 250 -7.95 -12.03 4.54
C ASP A 250 -6.58 -12.55 4.11
N TYR A 251 -5.61 -11.65 3.94
CA TYR A 251 -4.23 -11.94 3.55
C TYR A 251 -3.23 -11.00 4.22
N ARG A 252 -2.00 -11.48 4.38
CA ARG A 252 -0.85 -10.67 4.81
C ARG A 252 0.24 -10.70 3.74
N ILE A 253 0.85 -9.55 3.46
CA ILE A 253 1.95 -9.43 2.51
C ILE A 253 3.26 -9.33 3.29
N GLY A 254 4.09 -10.34 3.14
CA GLY A 254 5.48 -10.28 3.60
C GLY A 254 6.32 -9.46 2.63
N ARG A 255 7.12 -8.53 3.14
CA ARG A 255 8.02 -7.71 2.32
C ARG A 255 9.43 -7.74 2.87
N ARG A 256 10.39 -7.83 1.97
CA ARG A 256 11.79 -7.62 2.33
C ARG A 256 11.99 -6.17 2.77
N HIS A 257 12.45 -5.97 3.99
CA HIS A 257 12.58 -4.65 4.61
C HIS A 257 13.70 -3.77 4.06
N SER A 258 14.60 -4.31 3.23
CA SER A 258 15.65 -3.53 2.56
C SER A 258 15.84 -3.99 1.12
N LEU A 259 15.82 -3.04 0.19
CA LEU A 259 16.31 -3.21 -1.18
C LEU A 259 17.85 -3.13 -1.25
N GLY A 260 18.53 -2.99 -0.10
CA GLY A 260 19.97 -3.03 0.00
C GLY A 260 20.53 -4.42 -0.31
N ASN A 261 21.79 -4.50 -0.70
CA ASN A 261 22.50 -5.75 -0.92
C ASN A 261 22.30 -6.68 0.28
N THR A 262 21.59 -7.78 0.05
CA THR A 262 21.50 -8.84 1.03
C THR A 262 22.90 -9.38 1.24
N PRO A 263 23.42 -9.43 2.49
CA PRO A 263 24.72 -10.02 2.72
C PRO A 263 24.78 -11.41 2.07
N ALA A 264 25.86 -11.67 1.39
CA ALA A 264 26.09 -12.97 0.81
C ALA A 264 26.01 -14.04 1.93
N GLY A 265 25.18 -15.05 1.72
CA GLY A 265 24.95 -16.08 2.72
C GLY A 265 24.04 -15.64 3.87
N SER A 266 22.83 -15.12 3.57
CA SER A 266 21.92 -14.59 4.58
C SER A 266 20.56 -15.29 4.61
N VAL A 267 19.94 -15.26 5.79
CA VAL A 267 18.54 -15.65 6.04
C VAL A 267 17.77 -14.36 6.39
N VAL A 268 16.89 -13.94 5.50
CA VAL A 268 16.16 -12.66 5.63
C VAL A 268 14.69 -12.93 5.93
N PRO A 269 14.13 -12.37 7.00
CA PRO A 269 12.71 -12.53 7.27
C PRO A 269 11.86 -11.84 6.20
N LEU A 270 10.83 -12.55 5.72
CA LEU A 270 9.81 -12.04 4.78
C LEU A 270 8.48 -11.83 5.46
N LEU A 271 8.04 -12.79 6.27
CA LEU A 271 6.76 -12.78 6.95
C LEU A 271 6.92 -13.34 8.35
N ASP A 272 6.27 -12.70 9.33
CA ASP A 272 6.07 -13.23 10.68
C ASP A 272 4.61 -13.01 11.06
N ASP A 273 3.86 -14.09 11.19
CA ASP A 273 2.46 -14.11 11.57
C ASP A 273 2.25 -15.05 12.76
N ALA A 274 2.32 -14.46 13.95
CA ALA A 274 2.13 -15.21 15.18
C ALA A 274 0.71 -15.78 15.34
N GLU A 275 -0.31 -15.11 14.75
CA GLU A 275 -1.70 -15.56 14.81
C GLU A 275 -1.94 -16.79 13.93
N ALA A 276 -1.36 -16.80 12.73
CA ALA A 276 -1.37 -17.95 11.85
C ALA A 276 -0.34 -19.03 12.23
N GLY A 277 0.55 -18.75 13.19
CA GLY A 277 1.67 -19.62 13.55
C GLY A 277 2.62 -19.85 12.37
N MET A 278 2.83 -18.83 11.53
CA MET A 278 3.58 -18.97 10.28
C MET A 278 4.67 -17.92 10.15
N ARG A 279 5.88 -18.35 9.82
CA ARG A 279 7.02 -17.46 9.52
C ARG A 279 7.66 -17.87 8.19
N ALA A 280 8.09 -16.92 7.40
CA ALA A 280 8.75 -17.17 6.12
C ALA A 280 10.05 -16.36 5.99
N TYR A 281 11.06 -16.98 5.44
CA TYR A 281 12.38 -16.43 5.24
C TYR A 281 12.86 -16.66 3.81
N LEU A 282 13.64 -15.72 3.28
CA LEU A 282 14.44 -15.92 2.08
C LEU A 282 15.85 -16.29 2.50
N VAL A 283 16.32 -17.43 2.01
CA VAL A 283 17.71 -17.90 2.19
C VAL A 283 18.45 -17.65 0.88
N SER A 284 19.50 -16.84 0.92
CA SER A 284 20.35 -16.53 -0.24
C SER A 284 21.74 -17.14 -0.04
N LEU A 285 22.15 -17.98 -0.97
CA LEU A 285 23.39 -18.76 -0.91
C LEU A 285 24.28 -18.44 -2.11
N PRO A 286 25.36 -17.66 -1.94
CA PRO A 286 26.40 -17.54 -2.98
C PRO A 286 26.92 -18.89 -3.43
N ARG A 287 27.62 -18.91 -4.55
CA ARG A 287 28.30 -20.10 -5.04
C ARG A 287 29.14 -20.75 -3.94
N SER A 288 28.99 -22.04 -3.76
CA SER A 288 29.71 -22.87 -2.77
C SER A 288 29.48 -22.51 -1.31
N ALA A 289 28.59 -21.55 -1.00
CA ALA A 289 28.28 -21.18 0.36
C ALA A 289 27.48 -22.27 1.08
N ALA A 290 27.72 -22.40 2.38
CA ALA A 290 26.91 -23.18 3.30
C ALA A 290 26.53 -22.29 4.47
N ILE A 291 25.27 -22.40 4.91
CA ILE A 291 24.72 -21.65 6.05
C ILE A 291 24.04 -22.64 6.97
N GLU A 292 24.34 -22.54 8.26
CA GLU A 292 23.58 -23.20 9.30
C GLU A 292 22.30 -22.44 9.61
N ARG A 293 21.27 -23.11 10.12
CA ARG A 293 20.05 -22.44 10.54
C ARG A 293 20.35 -21.46 11.68
N PRO A 294 19.78 -20.25 11.66
CA PRO A 294 20.08 -19.22 12.66
C PRO A 294 19.41 -19.49 14.02
N PHE A 295 18.39 -20.37 14.08
CA PHE A 295 17.65 -20.70 15.30
C PHE A 295 16.98 -22.07 15.17
N THR A 296 16.59 -22.66 16.31
CA THR A 296 15.84 -23.91 16.35
C THR A 296 14.34 -23.70 16.27
N HIS A 297 13.61 -24.59 15.60
CA HIS A 297 12.17 -24.60 15.50
C HIS A 297 11.62 -25.99 15.80
N LYS A 298 10.43 -26.07 16.43
CA LYS A 298 9.81 -27.34 16.81
C LYS A 298 8.70 -27.82 15.89
N GLY A 299 8.20 -26.96 15.03
CA GLY A 299 7.11 -27.24 14.10
C GLY A 299 7.57 -27.87 12.78
N SER A 300 6.70 -27.81 11.79
CA SER A 300 7.00 -28.23 10.42
C SER A 300 7.75 -27.14 9.65
N GLU A 301 8.69 -27.57 8.81
CA GLU A 301 9.51 -26.67 7.99
C GLU A 301 9.40 -27.05 6.53
N LEU A 302 9.06 -26.09 5.66
CA LEU A 302 9.01 -26.25 4.21
C LEU A 302 10.13 -25.45 3.56
N VAL A 303 10.90 -26.07 2.67
CA VAL A 303 11.85 -25.36 1.81
C VAL A 303 11.43 -25.51 0.37
N GLY A 304 11.36 -24.41 -0.37
CA GLY A 304 11.15 -24.39 -1.82
C GLY A 304 12.28 -23.66 -2.53
N VAL A 305 12.92 -24.29 -3.52
CA VAL A 305 14.01 -23.67 -4.26
C VAL A 305 13.49 -22.74 -5.34
N VAL A 306 13.85 -21.46 -5.23
CA VAL A 306 13.47 -20.39 -6.16
C VAL A 306 14.45 -20.32 -7.34
N SER A 307 15.76 -20.44 -7.05
CA SER A 307 16.82 -20.44 -8.06
C SER A 307 18.02 -21.26 -7.61
N GLY A 308 18.79 -21.77 -8.57
CA GLY A 308 20.01 -22.52 -8.33
C GLY A 308 19.77 -23.97 -7.90
N LEU A 309 20.76 -24.53 -7.22
CA LEU A 309 20.81 -25.94 -6.75
C LEU A 309 21.19 -25.95 -5.27
N VAL A 310 20.27 -26.37 -4.41
CA VAL A 310 20.41 -26.31 -2.95
C VAL A 310 20.42 -27.71 -2.35
N GLN A 311 21.48 -28.05 -1.63
CA GLN A 311 21.50 -29.19 -0.73
C GLN A 311 20.95 -28.78 0.63
N VAL A 312 19.91 -29.45 1.09
CA VAL A 312 19.28 -29.23 2.39
C VAL A 312 19.83 -30.24 3.40
N LEU A 313 20.19 -29.75 4.58
CA LEU A 313 20.76 -30.60 5.65
C LEU A 313 19.66 -30.93 6.66
N VAL A 314 19.28 -32.18 6.78
CA VAL A 314 18.21 -32.64 7.70
C VAL A 314 18.71 -33.90 8.41
N GLY A 315 19.24 -33.75 9.62
CA GLY A 315 19.88 -34.84 10.34
C GLY A 315 21.03 -35.49 9.56
N SER A 316 20.95 -36.76 9.24
CA SER A 316 21.91 -37.45 8.37
C SER A 316 21.61 -37.32 6.86
N GLY A 317 20.40 -36.85 6.50
CA GLY A 317 19.97 -36.67 5.13
C GLY A 317 20.62 -35.42 4.47
N ARG A 318 20.92 -35.55 3.18
CA ARG A 318 21.55 -34.51 2.36
C ARG A 318 20.85 -34.38 0.99
N PRO A 319 19.48 -34.27 0.92
CA PRO A 319 18.81 -34.18 -0.37
C PRO A 319 19.26 -32.91 -1.10
N VAL A 320 19.34 -33.02 -2.43
CA VAL A 320 19.63 -31.90 -3.32
C VAL A 320 18.37 -31.54 -4.08
N LEU A 321 17.97 -30.29 -3.99
CA LEU A 321 16.78 -29.72 -4.63
C LEU A 321 17.16 -28.79 -5.77
N ARG A 322 16.40 -28.84 -6.86
CA ARG A 322 16.50 -27.95 -8.02
C ARG A 322 15.43 -26.87 -7.93
N ARG A 323 15.54 -25.88 -8.76
CA ARG A 323 14.51 -24.86 -8.94
C ARG A 323 13.13 -25.50 -9.14
N GLY A 324 12.14 -25.05 -8.34
CA GLY A 324 10.76 -25.54 -8.35
C GLY A 324 10.50 -26.77 -7.51
N GLU A 325 11.55 -27.41 -6.96
CA GLU A 325 11.39 -28.54 -6.03
C GLU A 325 11.24 -28.04 -4.59
N THR A 326 10.54 -28.85 -3.78
CA THR A 326 10.23 -28.54 -2.38
C THR A 326 10.56 -29.73 -1.47
N LEU A 327 10.87 -29.44 -0.21
CA LEU A 327 11.10 -30.40 0.85
C LEU A 327 10.30 -30.02 2.08
N LEU A 328 9.56 -30.98 2.64
CA LEU A 328 8.86 -30.82 3.93
C LEU A 328 9.59 -31.63 5.01
N ALA A 329 10.06 -30.94 6.03
CA ALA A 329 10.61 -31.55 7.23
C ALA A 329 9.57 -31.45 8.37
N SER A 330 8.96 -32.58 8.75
CA SER A 330 7.84 -32.61 9.70
C SER A 330 8.20 -33.18 11.08
N ARG A 331 9.31 -33.91 11.20
CA ARG A 331 9.72 -34.57 12.45
C ARG A 331 11.05 -34.07 13.00
N ARG A 332 11.89 -33.56 12.12
CA ARG A 332 13.22 -33.05 12.44
C ARG A 332 13.42 -31.79 11.62
N GLY A 333 13.84 -30.72 12.26
CA GLY A 333 14.07 -29.46 11.58
C GLY A 333 15.24 -29.53 10.60
N ILE A 334 15.33 -28.51 9.76
CA ILE A 334 16.42 -28.31 8.82
C ILE A 334 17.62 -27.78 9.60
N ASP A 335 18.78 -28.40 9.42
CA ASP A 335 20.02 -28.00 10.10
C ASP A 335 20.76 -26.89 9.34
N GLY A 336 20.53 -26.80 8.02
CA GLY A 336 21.15 -25.79 7.17
C GLY A 336 21.00 -26.05 5.68
N TRP A 337 21.66 -25.23 4.89
CA TRP A 337 21.63 -25.24 3.42
C TRP A 337 23.03 -25.11 2.85
N ARG A 338 23.26 -25.73 1.72
CA ARG A 338 24.50 -25.58 0.95
C ARG A 338 24.18 -25.38 -0.53
N ASN A 339 24.77 -24.38 -1.13
CA ASN A 339 24.72 -24.22 -2.59
C ASN A 339 25.73 -25.16 -3.23
N VAL A 340 25.23 -26.10 -4.03
CA VAL A 340 26.03 -27.08 -4.79
C VAL A 340 26.04 -26.79 -6.29
N GLY A 341 25.44 -25.63 -6.69
CA GLY A 341 25.42 -25.16 -8.06
C GLY A 341 26.55 -24.15 -8.37
N GLU A 342 26.60 -23.73 -9.63
CA GLU A 342 27.62 -22.83 -10.17
C GLU A 342 27.26 -21.33 -10.01
N THR A 343 25.98 -21.00 -9.73
CA THR A 343 25.46 -19.65 -9.57
C THR A 343 24.89 -19.46 -8.17
N GLU A 344 24.53 -18.23 -7.81
CA GLU A 344 23.79 -17.97 -6.58
C GLU A 344 22.48 -18.78 -6.55
N ALA A 345 22.20 -19.38 -5.41
CA ALA A 345 20.97 -20.11 -5.17
C ALA A 345 20.10 -19.39 -4.12
N GLN A 346 18.79 -19.45 -4.31
CA GLN A 346 17.81 -18.91 -3.37
C GLN A 346 16.73 -19.93 -3.06
N CYS A 347 16.33 -20.00 -1.80
CA CYS A 347 15.17 -20.78 -1.38
C CYS A 347 14.29 -20.02 -0.40
N LEU A 348 13.00 -20.29 -0.47
CA LEU A 348 12.01 -19.88 0.50
C LEU A 348 11.98 -20.93 1.63
N TRP A 349 12.14 -20.49 2.87
CA TRP A 349 12.02 -21.33 4.06
C TRP A 349 10.83 -20.88 4.87
N VAL A 350 9.84 -21.76 5.02
CA VAL A 350 8.58 -21.49 5.74
C VAL A 350 8.52 -22.39 6.96
N LEU A 351 8.21 -21.79 8.10
CA LEU A 351 8.01 -22.43 9.39
C LEU A 351 6.54 -22.39 9.76
N ARG A 352 6.04 -23.47 10.31
CA ARG A 352 4.71 -23.55 10.91
C ARG A 352 4.83 -24.15 12.31
N ASP A 353 4.38 -23.38 13.31
CA ASP A 353 4.31 -23.78 14.72
C ASP A 353 3.27 -24.85 14.95
#